data_07b9a6c238da6f5b101488be77621edb
#
_entry.id   07b9a6c238da6f5b101488be77621edb
#
_cell.length_a   1.000
_cell.length_b   1.000
_cell.length_c   1.000
_cell.angle_alpha   90.00
_cell.angle_beta   90.00
_cell.angle_gamma   90.00
#
_symmetry.space_group_name_H-M   'P 1'
#
loop_
_entity.id
_entity.type
_entity.pdbx_description
1 polymer ?
#
loop_
_entity_poly.entity_id
_entity_poly.type
_entity_poly.pdbx_seq_one_letter_code
_entity_poly.pdbx_strand_id
1 'polypeptide(L)'
;MSYVMTNKELASRCLDAAKNYKTLYIKGCFGAPMNATNKARYTANNTYNAGRADIINAASADTFGFDCVCLVKGILWGWCGDTSATYGGASYASNGVPDIGTEEIIKKCDGVSTDFSSVEVGELLWMTGHVGVYVGDGLAVECTTSWDGDVQVTAVRNIGSVSGYNSRAWTKHGKLPYVEYVAAATASANDSESADGYTVYTVVKGDTLSSIAKKYGTTYQALAAYNGISNPNKISVGQEIKIPTVSEAESEADEWTPAVGDTVMYNGTVHYSSANSTVAKSCKGGKATIKQIYKLGTSKHPYRLLKVSGSGATVSGWVDAGTFTKA
;
A
#
# COMPACT_ATOMS: atom_id res chain seq x y z
N MET A 1 -4.95 2.62 29.08
CA MET A 1 -3.75 2.94 28.26
C MET A 1 -4.26 3.68 27.05
N SER A 2 -3.52 4.67 26.57
CA SER A 2 -3.87 5.33 25.30
C SER A 2 -3.31 4.49 24.17
N TYR A 3 -4.13 4.11 23.18
CA TYR A 3 -3.66 3.45 21.97
C TYR A 3 -2.93 4.46 21.07
N VAL A 4 -1.96 3.97 20.30
CA VAL A 4 -1.17 4.79 19.38
C VAL A 4 -1.98 5.09 18.11
N MET A 5 -2.65 4.06 17.60
CA MET A 5 -3.47 4.11 16.38
C MET A 5 -4.46 2.95 16.36
N THR A 6 -5.37 2.96 15.39
CA THR A 6 -6.26 1.81 15.15
C THR A 6 -5.56 0.70 14.37
N ASN A 7 -6.08 -0.51 14.46
CA ASN A 7 -5.63 -1.66 13.69
C ASN A 7 -5.68 -1.42 12.17
N LYS A 8 -6.71 -0.72 11.69
CA LYS A 8 -6.85 -0.34 10.28
C LYS A 8 -5.80 0.68 9.84
N GLU A 9 -5.49 1.64 10.71
CA GLU A 9 -4.44 2.62 10.45
C GLU A 9 -3.06 1.94 10.38
N LEU A 10 -2.74 1.01 11.30
CA LEU A 10 -1.49 0.24 11.24
C LEU A 10 -1.37 -0.52 9.92
N ALA A 11 -2.40 -1.26 9.52
CA ALA A 11 -2.41 -2.00 8.26
C ALA A 11 -2.24 -1.07 7.05
N SER A 12 -2.93 0.07 7.04
CA SER A 12 -2.83 1.08 5.98
C SER A 12 -1.42 1.65 5.87
N ARG A 13 -0.77 1.99 7.00
CA ARG A 13 0.61 2.51 7.02
C ARG A 13 1.63 1.47 6.60
N CYS A 14 1.42 0.20 6.95
CA CYS A 14 2.26 -0.90 6.45
C CYS A 14 2.15 -1.04 4.92
N LEU A 15 0.93 -1.00 4.39
CA LEU A 15 0.69 -1.03 2.94
C LEU A 15 1.28 0.18 2.22
N ASP A 16 1.20 1.37 2.82
CA ASP A 16 1.79 2.59 2.29
C ASP A 16 3.32 2.46 2.20
N ALA A 17 3.96 1.95 3.27
CA ALA A 17 5.40 1.70 3.28
C ALA A 17 5.83 0.72 2.17
N ALA A 18 5.05 -0.33 1.92
CA ALA A 18 5.34 -1.33 0.89
C ALA A 18 5.11 -0.84 -0.55
N LYS A 19 4.15 0.09 -0.76
CA LYS A 19 3.71 0.46 -2.10
C LYS A 19 4.25 1.80 -2.60
N ASN A 20 4.47 2.75 -1.68
CA ASN A 20 4.72 4.14 -2.02
C ASN A 20 6.12 4.61 -1.67
N TYR A 21 6.91 3.81 -0.94
CA TYR A 21 8.27 4.15 -0.55
C TYR A 21 9.28 3.15 -1.10
N LYS A 22 10.47 3.63 -1.39
CA LYS A 22 11.63 2.76 -1.58
C LYS A 22 12.09 2.29 -0.22
N THR A 23 12.16 0.98 -0.04
CA THR A 23 12.56 0.40 1.24
C THR A 23 13.67 -0.63 1.03
N LEU A 24 14.38 -0.97 2.10
CA LEU A 24 15.44 -1.97 2.09
C LEU A 24 15.52 -2.65 3.45
N TYR A 25 15.72 -3.96 3.47
CA TYR A 25 15.97 -4.67 4.72
C TYR A 25 17.33 -4.28 5.30
N ILE A 26 17.29 -3.66 6.47
CA ILE A 26 18.48 -3.26 7.26
C ILE A 26 18.24 -3.61 8.72
N LYS A 27 19.01 -4.57 9.23
CA LYS A 27 18.86 -5.07 10.60
C LYS A 27 19.07 -3.96 11.63
N GLY A 28 18.09 -3.80 12.55
CA GLY A 28 18.08 -2.79 13.60
C GLY A 28 17.65 -1.39 13.13
N CYS A 29 17.24 -1.24 11.88
CA CYS A 29 16.76 0.04 11.35
C CYS A 29 15.23 0.12 11.42
N PHE A 30 14.71 1.26 11.88
CA PHE A 30 13.28 1.51 12.08
C PHE A 30 12.78 2.72 11.28
N GLY A 31 13.23 2.83 10.02
CA GLY A 31 12.73 3.83 9.08
C GLY A 31 13.71 4.98 8.80
N ALA A 32 15.01 4.81 9.07
CA ALA A 32 16.00 5.81 8.70
C ALA A 32 16.17 5.88 7.18
N PRO A 33 16.26 7.09 6.58
CA PRO A 33 16.60 7.24 5.17
C PRO A 33 18.07 6.89 4.93
N MET A 34 18.38 6.25 3.79
CA MET A 34 19.74 5.74 3.47
C MET A 34 20.63 6.83 2.87
N ASN A 35 20.76 7.97 3.58
CA ASN A 35 21.80 8.94 3.32
C ASN A 35 23.19 8.40 3.72
N ALA A 36 24.27 9.09 3.35
CA ALA A 36 25.64 8.63 3.59
C ALA A 36 25.93 8.32 5.07
N THR A 37 25.43 9.14 5.99
CA THR A 37 25.60 8.98 7.44
C THR A 37 24.94 7.69 7.95
N ASN A 38 23.69 7.44 7.54
CA ASN A 38 22.95 6.25 7.96
C ASN A 38 23.53 4.97 7.35
N LYS A 39 23.94 4.98 6.08
CA LYS A 39 24.64 3.84 5.46
C LYS A 39 25.87 3.46 6.26
N ALA A 40 26.76 4.42 6.53
CA ALA A 40 27.97 4.20 7.32
C ALA A 40 27.64 3.68 8.73
N ARG A 41 26.66 4.30 9.41
CA ARG A 41 26.23 3.91 10.76
C ARG A 41 25.75 2.47 10.81
N TYR A 42 24.83 2.07 9.93
CA TYR A 42 24.22 0.74 9.99
C TYR A 42 25.16 -0.37 9.52
N THR A 43 26.08 -0.09 8.60
CA THR A 43 27.09 -1.07 8.18
C THR A 43 28.20 -1.24 9.23
N ALA A 44 28.63 -0.17 9.90
CA ALA A 44 29.66 -0.23 10.93
C ALA A 44 29.20 -0.94 12.21
N ASN A 45 27.94 -0.78 12.59
CA ASN A 45 27.44 -1.22 13.90
C ASN A 45 26.77 -2.61 13.89
N ASN A 46 26.70 -3.28 12.75
CA ASN A 46 26.02 -4.58 12.65
C ASN A 46 26.72 -5.47 11.59
N THR A 47 27.24 -6.61 12.03
CA THR A 47 27.96 -7.56 11.15
C THR A 47 27.09 -8.13 10.03
N TYR A 48 25.80 -8.32 10.27
CA TYR A 48 24.86 -8.75 9.23
C TYR A 48 24.72 -7.68 8.14
N ASN A 49 24.60 -6.42 8.52
CA ASN A 49 24.54 -5.30 7.57
C ASN A 49 25.88 -5.09 6.86
N ALA A 50 27.01 -5.28 7.56
CA ALA A 50 28.35 -5.23 6.96
C ALA A 50 28.51 -6.24 5.82
N GLY A 51 27.96 -7.45 5.97
CA GLY A 51 27.94 -8.47 4.91
C GLY A 51 27.03 -8.11 3.72
N ARG A 52 26.23 -7.05 3.81
CA ARG A 52 25.33 -6.51 2.78
C ARG A 52 25.68 -5.07 2.38
N ALA A 53 26.89 -4.65 2.68
CA ALA A 53 27.33 -3.26 2.49
C ALA A 53 27.16 -2.79 1.04
N ASP A 54 27.39 -3.64 0.04
CA ASP A 54 27.26 -3.29 -1.36
C ASP A 54 25.81 -2.91 -1.70
N ILE A 55 24.82 -3.69 -1.23
CA ILE A 55 23.40 -3.42 -1.45
C ILE A 55 22.99 -2.14 -0.71
N ILE A 56 23.43 -1.98 0.55
CA ILE A 56 23.13 -0.81 1.38
C ILE A 56 23.73 0.45 0.77
N ASN A 57 24.98 0.38 0.30
CA ASN A 57 25.65 1.52 -0.34
C ASN A 57 25.04 1.90 -1.69
N ALA A 58 24.50 0.93 -2.44
CA ALA A 58 23.82 1.18 -3.71
C ALA A 58 22.44 1.82 -3.56
N ALA A 59 21.79 1.72 -2.37
CA ALA A 59 20.48 2.30 -2.14
C ALA A 59 20.50 3.83 -2.33
N SER A 60 19.45 4.40 -2.89
CA SER A 60 19.30 5.86 -3.00
C SER A 60 19.04 6.50 -1.63
N ALA A 61 19.34 7.79 -1.48
CA ALA A 61 19.21 8.49 -0.20
C ALA A 61 17.76 8.58 0.31
N ASP A 62 16.78 8.45 -0.59
CA ASP A 62 15.34 8.41 -0.31
C ASP A 62 14.81 7.00 -0.02
N THR A 63 15.69 5.99 0.07
CA THR A 63 15.33 4.63 0.50
C THR A 63 15.28 4.56 2.02
N PHE A 64 14.22 3.99 2.60
CA PHE A 64 14.09 3.80 4.04
C PHE A 64 14.51 2.38 4.46
N GLY A 65 15.33 2.28 5.51
CA GLY A 65 15.76 1.00 6.06
C GLY A 65 14.79 0.49 7.13
N PHE A 66 14.48 -0.82 7.08
CA PHE A 66 13.73 -1.51 8.13
C PHE A 66 14.26 -2.93 8.31
N ASP A 67 14.10 -3.51 9.51
CA ASP A 67 13.96 -4.94 9.64
C ASP A 67 12.51 -5.33 9.96
N CYS A 68 12.24 -6.63 10.11
CA CYS A 68 10.87 -7.13 10.24
C CYS A 68 10.11 -6.53 11.43
N VAL A 69 10.71 -6.54 12.63
CA VAL A 69 10.06 -6.01 13.84
C VAL A 69 10.18 -4.49 13.92
N CYS A 70 11.23 -3.94 13.34
CA CYS A 70 11.46 -2.50 13.29
C CYS A 70 10.53 -1.77 12.30
N LEU A 71 9.98 -2.45 11.30
CA LEU A 71 8.87 -1.91 10.49
C LEU A 71 7.66 -1.61 11.37
N VAL A 72 7.22 -2.58 12.16
CA VAL A 72 6.07 -2.43 13.05
C VAL A 72 6.34 -1.36 14.10
N LYS A 73 7.47 -1.44 14.79
CA LYS A 73 7.86 -0.45 15.82
C LYS A 73 8.03 0.94 15.23
N GLY A 74 8.71 1.08 14.10
CA GLY A 74 8.93 2.36 13.43
C GLY A 74 7.62 3.07 13.11
N ILE A 75 6.64 2.36 12.59
CA ILE A 75 5.30 2.90 12.32
C ILE A 75 4.62 3.33 13.63
N LEU A 76 4.66 2.48 14.67
CA LEU A 76 4.09 2.79 15.98
C LEU A 76 4.84 3.93 16.70
N TRP A 77 6.12 4.15 16.39
CA TRP A 77 6.94 5.26 16.88
C TRP A 77 6.78 6.55 16.05
N GLY A 78 5.87 6.55 15.06
CA GLY A 78 5.50 7.75 14.30
C GLY A 78 6.25 7.91 12.97
N TRP A 79 6.88 6.86 12.41
CA TRP A 79 7.45 6.92 11.09
C TRP A 79 6.42 7.41 10.05
N CYS A 80 6.81 8.37 9.23
CA CYS A 80 5.94 9.02 8.24
C CYS A 80 6.62 9.26 6.88
N GLY A 81 7.78 8.63 6.61
CA GLY A 81 8.49 8.77 5.34
C GLY A 81 9.21 10.11 5.14
N ASP A 82 9.52 10.83 6.21
CA ASP A 82 10.24 12.10 6.15
C ASP A 82 11.74 11.86 5.93
N THR A 83 12.21 12.12 4.70
CA THR A 83 13.63 11.97 4.33
C THR A 83 14.56 12.97 5.00
N SER A 84 14.02 14.05 5.57
CA SER A 84 14.79 15.08 6.30
C SER A 84 15.02 14.70 7.77
N ALA A 85 14.19 13.81 8.32
CA ALA A 85 14.29 13.33 9.69
C ALA A 85 15.20 12.11 9.80
N THR A 86 15.99 12.04 10.88
CA THR A 86 16.99 10.98 11.10
C THR A 86 16.44 9.55 11.00
N TYR A 87 15.19 9.35 11.42
CA TYR A 87 14.50 8.06 11.42
C TYR A 87 13.18 8.11 10.66
N GLY A 88 13.09 8.93 9.62
CA GLY A 88 11.88 9.01 8.80
C GLY A 88 10.65 9.58 9.53
N GLY A 89 10.87 10.35 10.61
CA GLY A 89 9.83 10.88 11.50
C GLY A 89 9.60 10.04 12.76
N ALA A 90 10.12 8.80 12.85
CA ALA A 90 10.00 7.97 14.04
C ALA A 90 10.80 8.53 15.22
N SER A 91 10.22 8.45 16.43
CA SER A 91 10.89 8.76 17.70
C SER A 91 11.10 7.48 18.49
N TYR A 92 12.37 7.09 18.66
CA TYR A 92 12.76 5.82 19.27
C TYR A 92 12.09 5.57 20.62
N ALA A 93 11.53 4.37 20.80
CA ALA A 93 10.83 3.90 22.02
C ALA A 93 9.71 4.84 22.52
N SER A 94 9.12 5.63 21.63
CA SER A 94 8.02 6.54 21.97
C SER A 94 6.66 5.83 22.04
N ASN A 95 5.63 6.59 22.39
CA ASN A 95 4.22 6.16 22.43
C ASN A 95 3.95 4.93 23.32
N GLY A 96 4.82 4.66 24.31
CA GLY A 96 4.68 3.50 25.19
C GLY A 96 5.00 2.16 24.51
N VAL A 97 5.53 2.17 23.29
CA VAL A 97 5.94 0.98 22.55
C VAL A 97 7.41 0.69 22.82
N PRO A 98 7.76 -0.41 23.52
CA PRO A 98 9.14 -0.72 23.86
C PRO A 98 9.95 -1.21 22.67
N ASP A 99 11.27 -1.03 22.75
CA ASP A 99 12.19 -1.65 21.78
C ASP A 99 12.47 -3.10 22.18
N ILE A 100 11.67 -4.01 21.63
CA ILE A 100 11.75 -5.46 21.86
C ILE A 100 11.83 -6.22 20.54
N GLY A 101 12.37 -7.43 20.61
CA GLY A 101 12.54 -8.30 19.45
C GLY A 101 11.29 -9.11 19.09
N THR A 102 11.43 -9.93 18.05
CA THR A 102 10.34 -10.75 17.49
C THR A 102 9.74 -11.73 18.49
N GLU A 103 10.58 -12.32 19.38
CA GLU A 103 10.14 -13.29 20.37
C GLU A 103 9.43 -12.64 21.56
N GLU A 104 9.76 -11.39 21.85
CA GLU A 104 9.15 -10.67 22.98
C GLU A 104 7.88 -9.93 22.55
N ILE A 105 7.80 -9.43 21.32
CA ILE A 105 6.63 -8.67 20.86
C ILE A 105 5.39 -9.59 20.77
N ILE A 106 5.53 -10.83 20.30
CA ILE A 106 4.39 -11.77 20.23
C ILE A 106 3.89 -12.16 21.64
N LYS A 107 4.76 -12.24 22.64
CA LYS A 107 4.38 -12.48 24.04
C LYS A 107 3.60 -11.34 24.66
N LYS A 108 3.69 -10.13 24.10
CA LYS A 108 2.92 -8.96 24.53
C LYS A 108 1.55 -8.87 23.86
N CYS A 109 1.33 -9.63 22.80
CA CYS A 109 0.05 -9.60 22.07
C CYS A 109 -1.06 -10.27 22.89
N ASP A 110 -2.26 -9.71 22.81
CA ASP A 110 -3.48 -10.31 23.33
C ASP A 110 -4.07 -11.29 22.30
N GLY A 111 -4.79 -12.31 22.79
CA GLY A 111 -5.52 -13.26 21.94
C GLY A 111 -4.61 -14.05 20.97
N VAL A 112 -3.37 -14.37 21.39
CA VAL A 112 -2.43 -15.12 20.54
C VAL A 112 -3.03 -16.47 20.14
N SER A 113 -3.10 -16.72 18.82
CA SER A 113 -3.72 -17.92 18.23
C SER A 113 -2.85 -18.52 17.13
N THR A 114 -3.08 -19.80 16.86
CA THR A 114 -2.56 -20.53 15.70
C THR A 114 -3.64 -20.76 14.64
N ASP A 115 -4.88 -20.38 14.94
CA ASP A 115 -6.03 -20.47 14.03
C ASP A 115 -6.20 -19.20 13.22
N PHE A 116 -5.68 -19.20 12.01
CA PHE A 116 -5.70 -18.07 11.10
C PHE A 116 -7.08 -17.78 10.48
N SER A 117 -8.10 -18.61 10.74
CA SER A 117 -9.47 -18.30 10.30
C SER A 117 -10.06 -17.10 11.03
N SER A 118 -9.50 -16.76 12.20
CA SER A 118 -9.95 -15.65 13.05
C SER A 118 -9.01 -14.43 13.04
N VAL A 119 -7.98 -14.41 12.20
CA VAL A 119 -7.02 -13.29 12.16
C VAL A 119 -7.70 -12.01 11.74
N GLU A 120 -7.48 -10.93 12.49
CA GLU A 120 -8.04 -9.61 12.22
C GLU A 120 -7.00 -8.67 11.59
N VAL A 121 -7.46 -7.75 10.76
CA VAL A 121 -6.61 -6.71 10.14
C VAL A 121 -5.86 -5.94 11.22
N GLY A 122 -4.55 -5.75 11.02
CA GLY A 122 -3.66 -5.07 11.96
C GLY A 122 -3.04 -5.99 13.02
N GLU A 123 -3.39 -7.27 13.06
CA GLU A 123 -2.72 -8.22 13.95
C GLU A 123 -1.28 -8.50 13.50
N LEU A 124 -0.43 -8.67 14.52
CA LEU A 124 0.93 -9.15 14.32
C LEU A 124 0.89 -10.61 13.86
N LEU A 125 1.55 -10.91 12.77
CA LEU A 125 1.86 -12.27 12.34
C LEU A 125 3.28 -12.61 12.79
N TRP A 126 3.47 -13.83 13.30
CA TRP A 126 4.74 -14.25 13.88
C TRP A 126 5.13 -15.65 13.42
N MET A 127 6.42 -15.82 13.17
CA MET A 127 7.13 -17.09 13.14
C MET A 127 8.50 -16.89 13.80
N THR A 128 9.20 -17.97 14.13
CA THR A 128 10.53 -17.89 14.79
C THR A 128 11.45 -16.90 14.06
N GLY A 129 11.86 -15.85 14.78
CA GLY A 129 12.79 -14.83 14.27
C GLY A 129 12.19 -13.84 13.27
N HIS A 130 10.88 -13.86 13.00
CA HIS A 130 10.27 -13.01 12.00
C HIS A 130 8.83 -12.59 12.32
N VAL A 131 8.46 -11.38 11.89
CA VAL A 131 7.10 -10.84 12.04
C VAL A 131 6.65 -10.09 10.79
N GLY A 132 5.34 -9.98 10.65
CA GLY A 132 4.64 -9.15 9.69
C GLY A 132 3.34 -8.62 10.30
N VAL A 133 2.56 -7.89 9.52
CA VAL A 133 1.24 -7.39 9.91
C VAL A 133 0.21 -7.89 8.91
N TYR A 134 -0.88 -8.47 9.39
CA TYR A 134 -2.00 -8.86 8.55
C TYR A 134 -2.75 -7.62 8.05
N VAL A 135 -2.95 -7.51 6.75
CA VAL A 135 -3.55 -6.31 6.13
C VAL A 135 -4.90 -6.57 5.46
N GLY A 136 -5.44 -7.78 5.65
CA GLY A 136 -6.71 -8.19 5.06
C GLY A 136 -6.54 -8.96 3.75
N ASP A 137 -7.62 -9.51 3.24
CA ASP A 137 -7.71 -10.21 1.94
C ASP A 137 -6.68 -11.36 1.78
N GLY A 138 -6.30 -12.02 2.88
CA GLY A 138 -5.28 -13.07 2.88
C GLY A 138 -3.85 -12.55 2.70
N LEU A 139 -3.61 -11.24 2.88
CA LEU A 139 -2.32 -10.60 2.66
C LEU A 139 -1.70 -10.09 3.97
N ALA A 140 -0.38 -10.05 3.97
CA ALA A 140 0.45 -9.46 5.01
C ALA A 140 1.44 -8.45 4.41
N VAL A 141 1.92 -7.54 5.24
CA VAL A 141 3.11 -6.73 4.95
C VAL A 141 4.23 -7.15 5.90
N GLU A 142 5.39 -7.41 5.34
CA GLU A 142 6.59 -7.80 6.07
C GLU A 142 7.82 -7.11 5.49
N CYS A 143 8.85 -6.89 6.31
CA CYS A 143 10.18 -6.51 5.82
C CYS A 143 11.11 -7.72 5.93
N THR A 144 11.61 -8.21 4.81
CA THR A 144 12.37 -9.45 4.76
C THR A 144 13.50 -9.38 3.73
N THR A 145 14.54 -10.18 3.90
CA THR A 145 15.59 -10.35 2.88
C THR A 145 15.23 -11.37 1.80
N SER A 146 14.11 -12.07 1.97
CA SER A 146 13.58 -12.96 0.94
C SER A 146 12.98 -12.14 -0.20
N TRP A 147 12.99 -12.71 -1.39
CA TRP A 147 12.42 -12.13 -2.61
C TRP A 147 13.03 -10.75 -2.94
N ASP A 148 12.29 -9.65 -2.74
CA ASP A 148 12.74 -8.31 -3.16
C ASP A 148 13.72 -7.66 -2.14
N GLY A 149 13.79 -8.21 -0.93
CA GLY A 149 14.75 -7.74 0.08
C GLY A 149 14.37 -6.43 0.77
N ASP A 150 13.07 -6.13 0.84
CA ASP A 150 12.51 -4.87 1.31
C ASP A 150 11.21 -5.06 2.14
N VAL A 151 10.45 -3.98 2.31
CA VAL A 151 9.07 -4.01 2.80
C VAL A 151 8.15 -4.38 1.64
N GLN A 152 7.47 -5.50 1.77
CA GLN A 152 6.68 -6.07 0.68
C GLN A 152 5.38 -6.69 1.14
N VAL A 153 4.45 -6.85 0.21
CA VAL A 153 3.17 -7.54 0.43
C VAL A 153 3.34 -9.01 0.09
N THR A 154 2.91 -9.89 0.98
CA THR A 154 2.96 -11.35 0.79
C THR A 154 1.61 -11.98 1.11
N ALA A 155 1.32 -13.15 0.51
CA ALA A 155 0.14 -13.91 0.85
C ALA A 155 0.35 -14.70 2.15
N VAL A 156 -0.65 -14.72 3.01
CA VAL A 156 -0.71 -15.54 4.23
C VAL A 156 -1.13 -16.95 3.86
N ARG A 157 -0.16 -17.85 3.67
CA ARG A 157 -0.42 -19.23 3.20
C ARG A 157 -1.40 -20.00 4.10
N ASN A 158 -1.45 -19.68 5.38
CA ASN A 158 -2.38 -20.27 6.35
C ASN A 158 -3.85 -20.02 6.00
N ILE A 159 -4.14 -18.95 5.25
CA ILE A 159 -5.50 -18.61 4.80
C ILE A 159 -5.72 -19.12 3.37
N GLY A 160 -4.68 -19.08 2.53
CA GLY A 160 -4.74 -19.51 1.15
C GLY A 160 -3.64 -18.89 0.28
N SER A 161 -3.70 -19.15 -1.01
CA SER A 161 -2.83 -18.50 -1.99
C SER A 161 -3.54 -17.29 -2.59
N VAL A 162 -2.81 -16.19 -2.76
CA VAL A 162 -3.28 -15.00 -3.48
C VAL A 162 -2.40 -14.83 -4.71
N SER A 163 -3.01 -14.84 -5.90
CA SER A 163 -2.28 -14.76 -7.16
C SER A 163 -1.44 -13.48 -7.24
N GLY A 164 -0.23 -13.59 -7.76
CA GLY A 164 0.68 -12.46 -7.93
C GLY A 164 1.51 -12.10 -6.69
N TYR A 165 1.35 -12.81 -5.56
CA TYR A 165 2.14 -12.56 -4.35
C TYR A 165 2.97 -13.78 -3.96
N ASN A 166 4.19 -13.54 -3.51
CA ASN A 166 4.96 -14.53 -2.75
C ASN A 166 4.19 -14.90 -1.49
N SER A 167 4.34 -16.14 -1.00
CA SER A 167 3.54 -16.59 0.14
C SER A 167 4.39 -17.08 1.30
N ARG A 168 3.95 -16.74 2.51
CA ARG A 168 4.57 -17.16 3.77
C ARG A 168 3.56 -17.89 4.66
N ALA A 169 3.99 -19.00 5.27
CA ALA A 169 3.25 -19.62 6.36
C ALA A 169 3.74 -19.01 7.68
N TRP A 170 2.81 -18.59 8.50
CA TRP A 170 3.04 -18.04 9.83
C TRP A 170 2.73 -19.07 10.90
N THR A 171 3.29 -18.93 12.10
CA THR A 171 3.06 -19.88 13.19
C THR A 171 1.96 -19.41 14.14
N LYS A 172 1.89 -18.10 14.38
CA LYS A 172 0.94 -17.47 15.29
C LYS A 172 0.56 -16.08 14.78
N HIS A 173 -0.55 -15.58 15.30
CA HIS A 173 -0.94 -14.18 15.18
C HIS A 173 -1.45 -13.67 16.53
N GLY A 174 -1.58 -12.36 16.72
CA GLY A 174 -2.12 -11.77 17.94
C GLY A 174 -2.22 -10.26 17.88
N LYS A 175 -3.06 -9.71 18.77
CA LYS A 175 -3.38 -8.28 18.84
C LYS A 175 -2.30 -7.51 19.59
N LEU A 176 -1.69 -6.54 18.93
CA LEU A 176 -0.70 -5.65 19.57
C LEU A 176 -1.39 -4.79 20.66
N PRO A 177 -0.88 -4.73 21.90
CA PRO A 177 -1.53 -4.00 22.98
C PRO A 177 -1.47 -2.47 22.82
N TYR A 178 -0.73 -1.98 21.82
CA TYR A 178 -0.58 -0.56 21.49
C TYR A 178 -1.58 -0.06 20.44
N VAL A 179 -2.40 -0.98 19.90
CA VAL A 179 -3.29 -0.77 18.75
C VAL A 179 -4.73 -0.99 19.20
N GLU A 180 -5.59 -0.03 18.88
CA GLU A 180 -7.03 -0.16 19.11
C GLU A 180 -7.66 -1.01 18.02
N TYR A 181 -8.19 -2.18 18.39
CA TYR A 181 -8.88 -3.06 17.45
C TYR A 181 -10.35 -2.65 17.35
N VAL A 182 -10.60 -1.78 16.38
CA VAL A 182 -11.97 -1.38 16.03
C VAL A 182 -12.58 -2.44 15.11
N ALA A 183 -13.75 -2.95 15.47
CA ALA A 183 -14.51 -3.88 14.64
C ALA A 183 -14.64 -3.33 13.22
N ALA A 184 -14.72 -4.22 12.22
CA ALA A 184 -15.22 -3.78 10.92
C ALA A 184 -16.56 -3.08 11.22
N ALA A 185 -16.65 -1.79 10.90
CA ALA A 185 -17.91 -1.11 11.07
C ALA A 185 -18.94 -1.90 10.26
N THR A 186 -19.77 -2.67 10.96
CA THR A 186 -21.09 -2.97 10.45
C THR A 186 -21.66 -1.61 10.13
N ALA A 187 -22.07 -1.38 8.87
CA ALA A 187 -22.64 -0.13 8.41
C ALA A 187 -23.49 0.46 9.54
N SER A 188 -23.01 1.49 10.20
CA SER A 188 -23.62 2.02 11.41
C SER A 188 -23.60 3.53 11.36
N ALA A 189 -24.73 4.06 10.99
CA ALA A 189 -25.36 5.28 11.49
C ALA A 189 -24.71 6.66 11.22
N ASN A 190 -23.79 6.81 10.25
CA ASN A 190 -23.47 8.15 9.72
C ASN A 190 -23.64 8.23 8.20
N ASP A 191 -24.19 7.19 7.58
CA ASP A 191 -24.55 7.18 6.17
C ASP A 191 -25.99 7.69 6.07
N SER A 192 -26.17 8.99 5.93
CA SER A 192 -27.48 9.55 5.59
C SER A 192 -27.74 9.31 4.10
N GLU A 193 -28.64 8.40 3.80
CA GLU A 193 -29.10 8.19 2.43
C GLU A 193 -29.87 9.43 1.99
N SER A 194 -29.43 10.11 0.94
CA SER A 194 -30.13 11.24 0.39
C SER A 194 -30.99 10.79 -0.81
N ALA A 195 -32.14 11.41 -0.99
CA ALA A 195 -33.04 11.15 -2.11
C ALA A 195 -32.42 11.44 -3.50
N ASP A 196 -31.22 11.98 -3.54
CA ASP A 196 -30.49 12.39 -4.76
C ASP A 196 -29.49 11.33 -5.28
N GLY A 197 -29.60 10.07 -4.84
CA GLY A 197 -28.79 8.97 -5.38
C GLY A 197 -27.31 8.95 -4.91
N TYR A 198 -27.01 9.43 -3.72
CA TYR A 198 -25.72 9.27 -3.06
C TYR A 198 -25.88 9.08 -1.56
N THR A 199 -24.90 8.40 -0.95
CA THR A 199 -24.75 8.31 0.51
C THR A 199 -23.72 9.35 0.96
N VAL A 200 -23.97 10.06 2.06
CA VAL A 200 -22.99 10.99 2.66
C VAL A 200 -22.17 10.23 3.69
N TYR A 201 -20.85 10.23 3.52
CA TYR A 201 -19.89 9.70 4.48
C TYR A 201 -19.15 10.85 5.14
N THR A 202 -19.15 10.91 6.47
CA THR A 202 -18.37 11.90 7.22
C THR A 202 -16.99 11.31 7.54
N VAL A 203 -15.93 11.98 7.09
CA VAL A 203 -14.54 11.57 7.31
C VAL A 203 -14.24 11.54 8.81
N VAL A 204 -13.74 10.41 9.28
CA VAL A 204 -13.27 10.24 10.67
C VAL A 204 -11.75 10.19 10.73
N LYS A 205 -11.20 10.34 11.95
CA LYS A 205 -9.74 10.30 12.17
C LYS A 205 -9.15 8.97 11.68
N GLY A 206 -8.17 9.06 10.79
CA GLY A 206 -7.49 7.90 10.20
C GLY A 206 -8.00 7.51 8.80
N ASP A 207 -9.05 8.17 8.30
CA ASP A 207 -9.51 7.93 6.94
C ASP A 207 -8.57 8.50 5.89
N THR A 208 -8.50 7.79 4.78
CA THR A 208 -7.98 8.29 3.52
C THR A 208 -9.07 8.17 2.46
N LEU A 209 -9.01 8.99 1.42
CA LEU A 209 -9.99 8.88 0.34
C LEU A 209 -9.94 7.49 -0.33
N SER A 210 -8.78 6.84 -0.34
CA SER A 210 -8.59 5.47 -0.83
C SER A 210 -9.29 4.42 0.05
N SER A 211 -9.22 4.56 1.38
CA SER A 211 -9.90 3.65 2.30
C SER A 211 -11.42 3.79 2.21
N ILE A 212 -11.91 5.03 2.09
CA ILE A 212 -13.33 5.32 1.90
C ILE A 212 -13.80 4.74 0.56
N ALA A 213 -13.09 5.00 -0.54
CA ALA A 213 -13.42 4.47 -1.86
C ALA A 213 -13.50 2.93 -1.87
N LYS A 214 -12.54 2.26 -1.24
CA LYS A 214 -12.54 0.78 -1.10
C LYS A 214 -13.75 0.29 -0.30
N LYS A 215 -14.13 0.97 0.79
CA LYS A 215 -15.31 0.64 1.61
C LYS A 215 -16.59 0.59 0.77
N TYR A 216 -16.71 1.48 -0.21
CA TYR A 216 -17.90 1.63 -1.05
C TYR A 216 -17.74 1.08 -2.47
N GLY A 217 -16.72 0.22 -2.72
CA GLY A 217 -16.55 -0.46 -4.00
C GLY A 217 -16.22 0.46 -5.19
N THR A 218 -15.59 1.62 -4.92
CA THR A 218 -15.21 2.60 -5.94
C THR A 218 -13.71 2.92 -5.89
N THR A 219 -13.23 3.81 -6.74
CA THR A 219 -11.83 4.27 -6.74
C THR A 219 -11.72 5.66 -6.10
N TYR A 220 -10.58 5.97 -5.48
CA TYR A 220 -10.36 7.29 -4.89
C TYR A 220 -10.39 8.40 -5.96
N GLN A 221 -9.99 8.11 -7.20
CA GLN A 221 -10.06 9.04 -8.32
C GLN A 221 -11.52 9.38 -8.67
N ALA A 222 -12.36 8.36 -8.79
CA ALA A 222 -13.80 8.55 -9.05
C ALA A 222 -14.45 9.33 -7.90
N LEU A 223 -14.10 8.97 -6.66
CA LEU A 223 -14.65 9.62 -5.47
C LEU A 223 -14.17 11.07 -5.36
N ALA A 224 -12.89 11.34 -5.66
CA ALA A 224 -12.35 12.70 -5.71
C ALA A 224 -13.03 13.56 -6.78
N ALA A 225 -13.19 13.02 -7.98
CA ALA A 225 -13.88 13.71 -9.09
C ALA A 225 -15.34 14.02 -8.75
N TYR A 226 -16.06 13.04 -8.21
CA TYR A 226 -17.47 13.19 -7.81
C TYR A 226 -17.67 14.28 -6.74
N ASN A 227 -16.69 14.44 -5.84
CA ASN A 227 -16.72 15.40 -4.74
C ASN A 227 -15.96 16.70 -5.02
N GLY A 228 -15.41 16.90 -6.21
CA GLY A 228 -14.63 18.09 -6.54
C GLY A 228 -13.33 18.23 -5.71
N ILE A 229 -12.76 17.12 -5.23
CA ILE A 229 -11.56 17.10 -4.40
C ILE A 229 -10.33 17.17 -5.31
N SER A 230 -9.69 18.31 -5.36
CA SER A 230 -8.52 18.56 -6.21
C SER A 230 -7.24 17.85 -5.71
N ASN A 231 -7.13 17.56 -4.41
CA ASN A 231 -6.02 16.82 -3.82
C ASN A 231 -6.54 15.64 -2.99
N PRO A 232 -6.54 14.40 -3.53
CA PRO A 232 -7.03 13.20 -2.84
C PRO A 232 -6.32 12.88 -1.52
N ASN A 233 -5.11 13.40 -1.32
CA ASN A 233 -4.32 13.19 -0.11
C ASN A 233 -4.65 14.21 1.00
N LYS A 234 -5.57 15.14 0.74
CA LYS A 234 -6.00 16.16 1.70
C LYS A 234 -7.50 16.08 1.91
N ILE A 235 -7.93 15.20 2.81
CA ILE A 235 -9.27 15.18 3.40
C ILE A 235 -9.17 15.48 4.88
N SER A 236 -10.20 16.10 5.46
CA SER A 236 -10.20 16.53 6.85
C SER A 236 -11.24 15.76 7.65
N VAL A 237 -10.95 15.49 8.92
CA VAL A 237 -11.94 14.92 9.86
C VAL A 237 -13.17 15.85 9.92
N GLY A 238 -14.36 15.25 9.79
CA GLY A 238 -15.63 15.99 9.69
C GLY A 238 -15.99 16.43 8.27
N GLN A 239 -15.13 16.23 7.28
CA GLN A 239 -15.47 16.50 5.87
C GLN A 239 -16.52 15.49 5.39
N GLU A 240 -17.55 15.97 4.73
CA GLU A 240 -18.54 15.12 4.08
C GLU A 240 -18.06 14.69 2.70
N ILE A 241 -18.14 13.40 2.42
CA ILE A 241 -17.83 12.77 1.13
C ILE A 241 -19.11 12.15 0.59
N LYS A 242 -19.58 12.62 -0.55
CA LYS A 242 -20.72 12.04 -1.26
C LYS A 242 -20.28 10.78 -1.98
N ILE A 243 -20.88 9.66 -1.64
CA ILE A 243 -20.63 8.36 -2.22
C ILE A 243 -21.79 8.07 -3.18
N PRO A 244 -21.60 8.00 -4.51
CA PRO A 244 -22.69 7.70 -5.42
C PRO A 244 -23.26 6.31 -5.10
N THR A 245 -24.58 6.25 -4.84
CA THR A 245 -25.30 4.98 -4.73
C THR A 245 -25.56 4.48 -6.16
N VAL A 246 -24.87 3.44 -6.59
CA VAL A 246 -25.22 2.73 -7.83
C VAL A 246 -26.54 2.00 -7.58
N SER A 247 -27.62 2.42 -8.24
CA SER A 247 -28.84 1.61 -8.28
C SER A 247 -28.50 0.28 -8.96
N GLU A 248 -29.06 -0.83 -8.47
CA GLU A 248 -28.84 -2.21 -8.97
C GLU A 248 -29.18 -2.41 -10.47
N ALA A 249 -29.43 -1.36 -11.21
CA ALA A 249 -29.78 -1.42 -12.64
C ALA A 249 -28.56 -1.38 -13.60
N GLU A 250 -27.32 -1.22 -13.11
CA GLU A 250 -26.10 -1.21 -13.96
C GLU A 250 -25.01 -2.17 -13.50
N SER A 251 -25.34 -3.25 -12.79
CA SER A 251 -24.38 -4.30 -12.39
C SER A 251 -24.17 -5.42 -13.42
N GLU A 252 -24.47 -5.18 -14.69
CA GLU A 252 -24.05 -6.02 -15.82
C GLU A 252 -23.05 -5.29 -16.72
N ALA A 253 -22.12 -4.52 -16.16
CA ALA A 253 -20.91 -4.18 -16.87
C ALA A 253 -19.92 -5.32 -16.62
N ASP A 254 -19.92 -6.27 -17.59
CA ASP A 254 -18.85 -7.22 -17.90
C ASP A 254 -17.50 -6.73 -17.36
N GLU A 255 -16.89 -7.47 -16.43
CA GLU A 255 -15.54 -7.17 -15.89
C GLU A 255 -14.52 -7.28 -17.02
N TRP A 256 -14.53 -6.27 -17.91
CA TRP A 256 -13.62 -6.25 -19.05
C TRP A 256 -12.17 -6.18 -18.56
N THR A 257 -11.46 -7.26 -18.75
CA THR A 257 -10.02 -7.33 -18.49
C THR A 257 -9.30 -6.95 -19.78
N PRO A 258 -8.49 -5.86 -19.78
CA PRO A 258 -7.77 -5.44 -20.97
C PRO A 258 -6.87 -6.54 -21.52
N ALA A 259 -7.05 -6.88 -22.81
CA ALA A 259 -6.27 -7.89 -23.51
C ALA A 259 -5.50 -7.27 -24.70
N VAL A 260 -4.44 -7.95 -25.13
CA VAL A 260 -3.72 -7.57 -26.37
C VAL A 260 -4.66 -7.70 -27.56
N GLY A 261 -4.76 -6.63 -28.33
CA GLY A 261 -5.69 -6.53 -29.47
C GLY A 261 -6.91 -5.64 -29.19
N ASP A 262 -7.25 -5.41 -27.95
CA ASP A 262 -8.40 -4.57 -27.59
C ASP A 262 -8.24 -3.14 -28.08
N THR A 263 -9.35 -2.58 -28.54
CA THR A 263 -9.45 -1.14 -28.80
C THR A 263 -9.93 -0.43 -27.55
N VAL A 264 -9.22 0.60 -27.16
CA VAL A 264 -9.46 1.37 -25.95
C VAL A 264 -9.55 2.86 -26.24
N MET A 265 -10.23 3.59 -25.39
CA MET A 265 -10.20 5.04 -25.36
C MET A 265 -9.13 5.49 -24.36
N TYR A 266 -7.98 5.96 -24.86
CA TYR A 266 -6.92 6.48 -24.04
C TYR A 266 -7.22 7.93 -23.60
N ASN A 267 -7.25 8.17 -22.30
CA ASN A 267 -7.63 9.45 -21.70
C ASN A 267 -6.41 10.23 -21.15
N GLY A 268 -5.21 9.63 -21.24
CA GLY A 268 -3.99 10.27 -20.78
C GLY A 268 -3.38 11.25 -21.78
N THR A 269 -2.44 12.04 -21.31
CA THR A 269 -1.73 13.07 -22.10
C THR A 269 -0.26 12.75 -22.34
N VAL A 270 0.24 11.64 -21.82
CA VAL A 270 1.65 11.23 -21.93
C VAL A 270 1.78 9.73 -22.18
N HIS A 271 2.84 9.32 -22.86
CA HIS A 271 3.26 7.92 -22.97
C HIS A 271 4.77 7.80 -22.75
N TYR A 272 5.25 6.58 -22.56
CA TYR A 272 6.63 6.28 -22.22
C TYR A 272 7.27 5.38 -23.28
N SER A 273 8.59 5.44 -23.43
CA SER A 273 9.34 4.65 -24.41
C SER A 273 9.47 3.16 -24.04
N SER A 274 9.38 2.85 -22.75
CA SER A 274 9.39 1.48 -22.22
C SER A 274 8.48 1.35 -20.99
N ALA A 275 8.17 0.12 -20.60
CA ALA A 275 7.29 -0.20 -19.47
C ALA A 275 7.79 0.33 -18.10
N ASN A 276 9.07 0.68 -17.99
CA ASN A 276 9.67 1.21 -16.76
C ASN A 276 10.43 2.54 -16.98
N SER A 277 10.19 3.23 -18.09
CA SER A 277 10.80 4.54 -18.38
C SER A 277 10.35 5.58 -17.36
N THR A 278 11.26 6.47 -16.97
CA THR A 278 10.94 7.65 -16.14
C THR A 278 10.70 8.91 -16.96
N VAL A 279 10.94 8.83 -18.28
CA VAL A 279 10.81 10.00 -19.19
C VAL A 279 9.52 9.89 -19.97
N ALA A 280 8.57 10.75 -19.64
CA ALA A 280 7.30 10.89 -20.34
C ALA A 280 7.47 11.68 -21.65
N LYS A 281 6.69 11.32 -22.67
CA LYS A 281 6.52 12.06 -23.91
C LYS A 281 5.07 12.49 -24.04
N SER A 282 4.83 13.75 -24.34
CA SER A 282 3.47 14.26 -24.54
C SER A 282 2.77 13.57 -25.72
N CYS A 283 1.49 13.29 -25.56
CA CYS A 283 0.64 12.78 -26.62
C CYS A 283 -0.81 13.27 -26.44
N LYS A 284 -1.61 13.07 -27.47
CA LYS A 284 -3.06 13.31 -27.43
C LYS A 284 -3.78 11.98 -27.24
N GLY A 285 -4.71 11.94 -26.29
CA GLY A 285 -5.61 10.82 -26.06
C GLY A 285 -6.55 10.55 -27.23
N GLY A 286 -7.28 9.45 -27.17
CA GLY A 286 -8.23 9.01 -28.17
C GLY A 286 -8.14 7.49 -28.42
N LYS A 287 -8.81 6.99 -29.48
CA LYS A 287 -8.83 5.54 -29.77
C LYS A 287 -7.45 4.98 -30.04
N ALA A 288 -7.10 3.92 -29.31
CA ALA A 288 -5.84 3.22 -29.42
C ALA A 288 -6.04 1.71 -29.27
N THR A 289 -5.09 0.90 -29.72
CA THR A 289 -5.10 -0.56 -29.58
C THR A 289 -4.04 -0.97 -28.57
N ILE A 290 -4.34 -1.89 -27.67
CA ILE A 290 -3.37 -2.53 -26.78
C ILE A 290 -2.50 -3.48 -27.62
N LYS A 291 -1.23 -3.16 -27.77
CA LYS A 291 -0.28 -3.98 -28.55
C LYS A 291 0.55 -4.92 -27.68
N GLN A 292 0.70 -4.62 -26.39
CA GLN A 292 1.46 -5.43 -25.48
C GLN A 292 1.03 -5.16 -24.04
N ILE A 293 1.03 -6.20 -23.22
CA ILE A 293 0.91 -6.11 -21.77
C ILE A 293 2.19 -6.70 -21.17
N TYR A 294 2.82 -6.01 -20.25
CA TYR A 294 4.10 -6.42 -19.68
C TYR A 294 4.09 -6.31 -18.17
N LYS A 295 4.31 -7.44 -17.48
CA LYS A 295 4.43 -7.54 -16.02
C LYS A 295 3.39 -6.70 -15.28
N LEU A 296 2.11 -7.02 -15.49
CA LEU A 296 0.98 -6.39 -14.81
C LEU A 296 1.21 -6.44 -13.28
N GLY A 297 0.99 -5.32 -12.59
CA GLY A 297 1.19 -5.21 -11.15
C GLY A 297 2.63 -4.89 -10.70
N THR A 298 3.64 -5.02 -11.58
CA THR A 298 5.04 -4.71 -11.23
C THR A 298 5.71 -3.69 -12.15
N SER A 299 5.23 -3.53 -13.38
CA SER A 299 5.72 -2.47 -14.29
C SER A 299 5.04 -1.15 -13.99
N LYS A 300 5.77 -0.04 -14.10
CA LYS A 300 5.22 1.32 -13.95
C LYS A 300 4.15 1.62 -14.99
N HIS A 301 4.40 1.21 -16.24
CA HIS A 301 3.54 1.46 -17.40
C HIS A 301 3.27 0.13 -18.12
N PRO A 302 2.34 -0.71 -17.61
CA PRO A 302 2.22 -2.10 -18.07
C PRO A 302 1.59 -2.27 -19.45
N TYR A 303 0.95 -1.26 -20.02
CA TYR A 303 0.23 -1.36 -21.29
C TYR A 303 0.92 -0.57 -22.40
N ARG A 304 1.23 -1.22 -23.51
CA ARG A 304 1.70 -0.55 -24.73
C ARG A 304 0.53 -0.26 -25.65
N LEU A 305 0.24 1.00 -25.85
CA LEU A 305 -0.81 1.46 -26.73
C LEU A 305 -0.25 1.95 -28.07
N LEU A 306 -1.01 1.72 -29.14
CA LEU A 306 -0.76 2.29 -30.44
C LEU A 306 -2.04 2.96 -30.95
N LYS A 307 -1.95 4.21 -31.35
CA LYS A 307 -3.08 4.97 -31.91
C LYS A 307 -3.76 4.21 -33.05
N VAL A 308 -5.07 4.29 -33.11
CA VAL A 308 -5.84 3.86 -34.27
C VAL A 308 -5.75 4.95 -35.34
N SER A 309 -5.51 4.57 -36.60
CA SER A 309 -5.42 5.50 -37.72
C SER A 309 -6.72 6.29 -37.86
N GLY A 310 -6.61 7.60 -38.07
CA GLY A 310 -7.78 8.47 -38.23
C GLY A 310 -8.51 8.86 -36.92
N SER A 311 -8.10 8.36 -35.77
CA SER A 311 -8.75 8.64 -34.47
C SER A 311 -8.39 10.00 -33.86
N GLY A 312 -7.42 10.73 -34.44
CA GLY A 312 -6.89 11.96 -33.88
C GLY A 312 -5.98 11.77 -32.64
N ALA A 313 -5.84 10.54 -32.14
CA ALA A 313 -4.91 10.19 -31.08
C ALA A 313 -3.46 10.18 -31.59
N THR A 314 -2.51 10.51 -30.71
CA THR A 314 -1.08 10.42 -31.03
C THR A 314 -0.31 9.48 -30.10
N VAL A 315 -1.00 8.78 -29.18
CA VAL A 315 -0.39 7.81 -28.27
C VAL A 315 0.30 6.69 -29.06
N SER A 316 1.58 6.44 -28.76
CA SER A 316 2.38 5.38 -29.37
C SER A 316 3.49 4.98 -28.40
N GLY A 317 3.13 4.26 -27.33
CA GLY A 317 4.07 3.90 -26.27
C GLY A 317 3.40 3.24 -25.08
N TRP A 318 4.13 3.17 -23.99
CA TRP A 318 3.68 2.55 -22.74
C TRP A 318 2.91 3.56 -21.89
N VAL A 319 1.86 3.09 -21.22
CA VAL A 319 0.96 3.90 -20.41
C VAL A 319 0.59 3.19 -19.10
N ASP A 320 0.13 3.97 -18.13
CA ASP A 320 -0.29 3.47 -16.81
C ASP A 320 -1.62 2.72 -16.90
N ALA A 321 -1.79 1.75 -16.00
CA ALA A 321 -3.09 1.14 -15.78
C ALA A 321 -4.11 2.21 -15.35
N GLY A 322 -5.36 2.09 -15.81
CA GLY A 322 -6.42 3.04 -15.48
C GLY A 322 -6.42 4.34 -16.30
N THR A 323 -5.49 4.51 -17.24
CA THR A 323 -5.45 5.69 -18.13
C THR A 323 -6.28 5.52 -19.41
N PHE A 324 -7.00 4.42 -19.53
CA PHE A 324 -7.89 4.13 -20.66
C PHE A 324 -9.11 3.31 -20.24
N THR A 325 -10.15 3.36 -21.05
CA THR A 325 -11.40 2.59 -20.91
C THR A 325 -11.63 1.76 -22.16
N LYS A 326 -12.53 0.78 -22.10
CA LYS A 326 -13.02 0.06 -23.29
C LYS A 326 -13.60 1.09 -24.29
N ALA A 327 -13.27 0.98 -25.58
CA ALA A 327 -13.70 1.93 -26.61
C ALA A 327 -15.05 1.57 -27.22
#